data_2d3033c81eacd5c8a1d08fd0bd089b07
#
_entry.id   2d3033c81eacd5c8a1d08fd0bd089b07
#
_cell.length_a   1.000
_cell.length_b   1.000
_cell.length_c   1.000
_cell.angle_alpha   90.00
_cell.angle_beta   90.00
_cell.angle_gamma   90.00
#
_symmetry.space_group_name_H-M   'P 1'
#
loop_
_entity.id
_entity.type
_entity.pdbx_description
1 polymer ?
#
loop_
_entity_poly.entity_id
_entity_poly.type
_entity_poly.pdbx_seq_one_letter_code
_entity_poly.pdbx_strand_id
1 'polypeptide(L)'
;YLMAGIWVYMAYFCSVLRLLRTKLKAAAVAAIWLIAAYPLTNWSLSFWYEGYDFNQEIAAYSDDAFEEVNQEEVYYNQPILLNDALKGMRPGENGVTDLFFIGFGSDSAEDVFMKEVEHVHHAVNARLGSTGRSMKLINNLKTIDAIPLASSHNLKISLHHLGKKINPDEDIVFLYLTGHGSADHTLLIQMQPLSLNDLTPQDVKAYLDDAGIRWRIIVISACYSGGFIETLQNEHSLILT
;
A
#
# COMPACT_ATOMS: atom_id res chain seq x y z
N TYR A 1 27.53 -7.32 2.38
CA TYR A 1 27.67 -6.53 1.12
C TYR A 1 28.85 -5.55 1.18
N LEU A 2 29.12 -4.88 2.31
CA LEU A 2 30.24 -3.93 2.44
C LEU A 2 31.61 -4.58 2.21
N MET A 3 31.80 -5.79 2.73
CA MET A 3 33.06 -6.54 2.59
C MET A 3 33.31 -7.00 1.14
N ALA A 4 32.28 -7.39 0.38
CA ALA A 4 32.41 -7.76 -1.01
C ALA A 4 32.80 -6.57 -1.91
N GLY A 5 32.24 -5.39 -1.64
CA GLY A 5 32.61 -4.15 -2.31
C GLY A 5 34.09 -3.77 -2.08
N ILE A 6 34.56 -3.84 -0.85
CA ILE A 6 35.96 -3.56 -0.51
C ILE A 6 36.93 -4.49 -1.24
N TRP A 7 36.61 -5.78 -1.38
CA TRP A 7 37.44 -6.74 -2.10
C TRP A 7 37.52 -6.46 -3.61
N VAL A 8 36.44 -6.08 -4.24
CA VAL A 8 36.41 -5.72 -5.66
C VAL A 8 37.25 -4.47 -5.90
N TYR A 9 37.13 -3.45 -5.05
CA TYR A 9 37.95 -2.23 -5.13
C TYR A 9 39.43 -2.50 -4.91
N MET A 10 39.80 -3.35 -3.94
CA MET A 10 41.19 -3.74 -3.68
C MET A 10 41.80 -4.53 -4.84
N ALA A 11 41.05 -5.45 -5.46
CA ALA A 11 41.51 -6.23 -6.61
C ALA A 11 41.74 -5.33 -7.83
N TYR A 12 40.82 -4.38 -8.10
CA TYR A 12 40.95 -3.42 -9.18
C TYR A 12 42.15 -2.46 -8.96
N PHE A 13 42.30 -1.96 -7.73
CA PHE A 13 43.42 -1.11 -7.33
C PHE A 13 44.77 -1.80 -7.49
N CYS A 14 44.92 -3.04 -7.05
CA CYS A 14 46.15 -3.84 -7.24
C CYS A 14 46.45 -4.09 -8.73
N SER A 15 45.43 -4.27 -9.57
CA SER A 15 45.58 -4.47 -11.02
C SER A 15 46.08 -3.20 -11.72
N VAL A 16 45.55 -2.04 -11.34
CA VAL A 16 45.99 -0.72 -11.84
C VAL A 16 47.43 -0.41 -11.41
N LEU A 17 47.79 -0.72 -10.18
CA LEU A 17 49.18 -0.54 -9.69
C LEU A 17 50.18 -1.39 -10.47
N ARG A 18 49.84 -2.59 -10.92
CA ARG A 18 50.68 -3.46 -11.75
C ARG A 18 50.87 -2.96 -13.19
N LEU A 19 49.89 -2.23 -13.73
CA LEU A 19 49.95 -1.67 -15.08
C LEU A 19 50.79 -0.38 -15.18
N LEU A 20 51.09 0.28 -14.05
CA LEU A 20 51.81 1.56 -14.04
C LEU A 20 53.30 1.33 -13.85
N ARG A 21 54.12 1.64 -14.88
CA ARG A 21 55.57 1.42 -14.90
C ARG A 21 56.38 2.35 -13.96
N THR A 22 55.75 3.35 -13.37
CA THR A 22 56.46 4.26 -12.41
C THR A 22 55.62 4.44 -11.13
N LYS A 23 56.30 4.30 -9.99
CA LYS A 23 55.71 4.46 -8.65
C LYS A 23 54.98 5.81 -8.47
N LEU A 24 55.48 6.87 -9.10
CA LEU A 24 54.89 8.21 -9.01
C LEU A 24 53.55 8.32 -9.71
N LYS A 25 53.40 7.70 -10.91
CA LYS A 25 52.12 7.67 -11.64
C LYS A 25 51.11 6.79 -10.92
N ALA A 26 51.55 5.70 -10.31
CA ALA A 26 50.70 4.84 -9.48
C ALA A 26 50.14 5.59 -8.27
N ALA A 27 50.99 6.37 -7.59
CA ALA A 27 50.60 7.17 -6.43
C ALA A 27 49.59 8.28 -6.83
N ALA A 28 49.80 8.94 -7.99
CA ALA A 28 48.88 9.97 -8.48
C ALA A 28 47.53 9.42 -8.84
N VAL A 29 47.44 8.26 -9.52
CA VAL A 29 46.17 7.61 -9.84
C VAL A 29 45.48 7.11 -8.58
N ALA A 30 46.23 6.59 -7.58
CA ALA A 30 45.66 6.22 -6.29
C ALA A 30 45.05 7.40 -5.54
N ALA A 31 45.74 8.56 -5.55
CA ALA A 31 45.24 9.78 -4.93
C ALA A 31 43.98 10.32 -5.63
N ILE A 32 43.92 10.31 -6.95
CA ILE A 32 42.74 10.72 -7.72
C ILE A 32 41.54 9.78 -7.41
N TRP A 33 41.80 8.48 -7.28
CA TRP A 33 40.78 7.50 -6.92
C TRP A 33 40.25 7.68 -5.50
N LEU A 34 41.13 7.97 -4.54
CA LEU A 34 40.72 8.26 -3.17
C LEU A 34 39.86 9.54 -3.10
N ILE A 35 40.25 10.57 -3.84
CA ILE A 35 39.52 11.85 -3.89
C ILE A 35 38.16 11.67 -4.62
N ALA A 36 38.10 10.85 -5.66
CA ALA A 36 36.86 10.59 -6.38
C ALA A 36 35.92 9.60 -5.65
N ALA A 37 36.48 8.61 -4.94
CA ALA A 37 35.71 7.63 -4.19
C ALA A 37 35.16 8.20 -2.87
N TYR A 38 35.84 9.16 -2.26
CA TYR A 38 35.40 9.76 -1.00
C TYR A 38 34.01 10.41 -1.04
N PRO A 39 33.66 11.26 -2.02
CA PRO A 39 32.30 11.78 -2.14
C PRO A 39 31.26 10.71 -2.51
N LEU A 40 31.64 9.70 -3.31
CA LEU A 40 30.73 8.61 -3.67
C LEU A 40 30.40 7.70 -2.47
N THR A 41 31.37 7.42 -1.60
CA THR A 41 31.15 6.64 -0.38
C THR A 41 30.36 7.45 0.66
N ASN A 42 30.65 8.74 0.81
CA ASN A 42 29.88 9.59 1.72
C ASN A 42 28.50 9.91 1.19
N TRP A 43 28.30 10.01 -0.13
CA TRP A 43 26.99 10.21 -0.72
C TRP A 43 26.13 8.94 -0.66
N SER A 44 26.73 7.77 -0.85
CA SER A 44 25.99 6.50 -0.67
C SER A 44 25.66 6.24 0.81
N LEU A 45 26.49 6.71 1.76
CA LEU A 45 26.19 6.63 3.19
C LEU A 45 25.09 7.60 3.62
N SER A 46 24.91 8.72 2.89
CA SER A 46 23.79 9.64 3.14
C SER A 46 22.47 9.18 2.53
N PHE A 47 22.48 8.19 1.61
CA PHE A 47 21.27 7.49 1.15
C PHE A 47 20.77 6.43 2.14
N TRP A 48 21.64 5.97 3.02
CA TRP A 48 21.26 5.16 4.17
C TRP A 48 21.28 6.07 5.41
N TYR A 49 20.28 6.92 5.52
CA TYR A 49 19.95 7.43 6.86
C TYR A 49 19.77 6.22 7.76
N GLU A 50 20.44 6.23 8.92
CA GLU A 50 20.10 5.36 10.06
C GLU A 50 18.58 5.31 10.11
N GLY A 51 18.04 4.10 10.04
CA GLY A 51 16.67 3.84 9.73
C GLY A 51 15.78 4.88 10.35
N TYR A 52 14.97 5.47 9.51
CA TYR A 52 13.87 6.30 9.88
C TYR A 52 13.33 5.74 11.19
N ASP A 53 13.54 6.45 12.28
CA ASP A 53 13.07 5.98 13.57
C ASP A 53 11.55 6.17 13.55
N PHE A 54 10.88 5.15 13.01
CA PHE A 54 9.44 5.03 12.93
C PHE A 54 8.76 5.37 14.27
N ASN A 55 9.46 5.09 15.39
CA ASN A 55 9.00 5.46 16.71
C ASN A 55 9.15 6.98 17.01
N GLN A 56 10.11 7.67 16.39
CA GLN A 56 10.23 9.12 16.52
C GLN A 56 9.22 9.88 15.66
N GLU A 57 8.82 9.33 14.51
CA GLU A 57 7.79 9.96 13.69
C GLU A 57 6.38 9.69 14.22
N ILE A 58 6.13 8.51 14.76
CA ILE A 58 4.91 8.25 15.55
C ILE A 58 4.85 9.18 16.78
N ALA A 59 5.99 9.42 17.45
CA ALA A 59 6.06 10.36 18.59
C ALA A 59 6.00 11.82 18.16
N ALA A 60 6.35 12.17 16.91
CA ALA A 60 6.26 13.53 16.36
C ALA A 60 4.91 13.80 15.65
N TYR A 61 4.20 12.76 15.23
CA TYR A 61 2.74 12.78 15.05
C TYR A 61 2.17 12.72 16.46
N SER A 62 2.30 13.85 17.14
CA SER A 62 2.08 13.97 18.57
C SER A 62 0.75 13.34 18.98
N ASP A 63 0.75 12.67 20.11
CA ASP A 63 -0.46 12.27 20.86
C ASP A 63 -1.55 13.36 20.81
N ASP A 64 -1.19 14.64 20.69
CA ASP A 64 -2.07 15.79 20.63
C ASP A 64 -3.08 15.76 19.45
N ALA A 65 -2.69 15.28 18.26
CA ALA A 65 -3.62 15.23 17.11
C ALA A 65 -4.64 14.07 17.23
N PHE A 66 -4.28 13.01 17.93
CA PHE A 66 -5.18 11.88 18.18
C PHE A 66 -6.03 12.07 19.45
N GLU A 67 -5.60 12.91 20.41
CA GLU A 67 -6.41 13.27 21.57
C GLU A 67 -7.68 14.04 21.19
N GLU A 68 -7.70 14.74 20.04
CA GLU A 68 -8.88 15.48 19.55
C GLU A 68 -9.95 14.59 18.89
N VAL A 69 -9.65 13.32 18.58
CA VAL A 69 -10.62 12.41 17.93
C VAL A 69 -11.71 11.99 18.90
N ASN A 70 -12.93 12.45 18.68
CA ASN A 70 -14.09 11.96 19.40
C ASN A 70 -14.48 10.57 18.89
N GLN A 71 -13.95 9.53 19.55
CA GLN A 71 -14.18 8.13 19.15
C GLN A 71 -15.65 7.75 19.07
N GLU A 72 -16.45 8.23 20.03
CA GLU A 72 -17.89 7.95 20.07
C GLU A 72 -18.58 8.49 18.83
N GLU A 73 -18.31 9.73 18.46
CA GLU A 73 -18.88 10.36 17.27
C GLU A 73 -18.45 9.63 15.99
N VAL A 74 -17.16 9.27 15.89
CA VAL A 74 -16.66 8.49 14.76
C VAL A 74 -17.41 7.16 14.62
N TYR A 75 -17.56 6.39 15.69
CA TYR A 75 -18.28 5.11 15.64
C TYR A 75 -19.75 5.28 15.25
N TYR A 76 -20.44 6.29 15.75
CA TYR A 76 -21.84 6.53 15.41
C TYR A 76 -22.04 7.06 13.98
N ASN A 77 -21.05 7.79 13.45
CA ASN A 77 -21.12 8.31 12.07
C ASN A 77 -20.78 7.24 11.01
N GLN A 78 -20.01 6.19 11.35
CA GLN A 78 -19.60 5.18 10.37
C GLN A 78 -20.75 4.50 9.62
N PRO A 79 -21.84 4.06 10.26
CA PRO A 79 -22.98 3.49 9.53
C PRO A 79 -23.62 4.47 8.55
N ILE A 80 -23.62 5.76 8.86
CA ILE A 80 -24.17 6.82 8.00
C ILE A 80 -23.28 6.99 6.78
N LEU A 81 -21.98 7.24 6.99
CA LEU A 81 -21.00 7.43 5.92
C LEU A 81 -20.95 6.22 4.97
N LEU A 82 -20.90 5.01 5.54
CA LEU A 82 -20.88 3.78 4.77
C LEU A 82 -22.15 3.60 3.94
N ASN A 83 -23.32 3.79 4.54
CA ASN A 83 -24.60 3.68 3.85
C ASN A 83 -24.74 4.70 2.71
N ASP A 84 -24.27 5.91 2.89
CA ASP A 84 -24.33 6.96 1.87
C ASP A 84 -23.38 6.65 0.71
N ALA A 85 -22.16 6.17 1.00
CA ALA A 85 -21.23 5.71 -0.03
C ALA A 85 -21.80 4.54 -0.83
N LEU A 86 -22.43 3.55 -0.17
CA LEU A 86 -23.04 2.39 -0.80
C LEU A 86 -24.28 2.73 -1.64
N LYS A 87 -25.13 3.65 -1.17
CA LYS A 87 -26.29 4.14 -1.93
C LYS A 87 -25.89 4.86 -3.20
N GLY A 88 -24.76 5.57 -3.17
CA GLY A 88 -24.22 6.28 -4.33
C GLY A 88 -23.76 5.37 -5.46
N MET A 89 -23.56 4.07 -5.20
CA MET A 89 -23.08 3.12 -6.21
C MET A 89 -24.23 2.65 -7.13
N ARG A 90 -24.06 2.86 -8.44
CA ARG A 90 -24.98 2.38 -9.46
C ARG A 90 -24.87 0.86 -9.64
N PRO A 91 -25.94 0.14 -10.00
CA PRO A 91 -25.86 -1.27 -10.39
C PRO A 91 -25.16 -1.44 -11.74
N GLY A 92 -24.79 -2.67 -12.06
CA GLY A 92 -24.32 -3.07 -13.39
C GLY A 92 -25.43 -2.98 -14.44
N GLU A 93 -25.04 -2.88 -15.70
CA GLU A 93 -25.91 -2.82 -16.87
C GLU A 93 -25.92 -4.19 -17.57
N ASN A 94 -27.08 -4.78 -17.77
CA ASN A 94 -27.18 -6.11 -18.38
C ASN A 94 -26.56 -6.17 -19.78
N GLY A 95 -25.68 -7.15 -20.01
CA GLY A 95 -24.97 -7.35 -21.26
C GLY A 95 -23.78 -6.43 -21.48
N VAL A 96 -23.35 -5.73 -20.44
CA VAL A 96 -22.16 -4.88 -20.44
C VAL A 96 -21.27 -5.33 -19.28
N THR A 97 -20.00 -5.55 -19.56
CA THR A 97 -19.03 -5.80 -18.48
C THR A 97 -18.74 -4.50 -17.75
N ASP A 98 -19.31 -4.34 -16.56
CA ASP A 98 -19.07 -3.18 -15.71
C ASP A 98 -17.93 -3.43 -14.70
N LEU A 99 -17.16 -2.38 -14.44
CA LEU A 99 -16.11 -2.43 -13.42
C LEU A 99 -16.58 -1.70 -12.15
N PHE A 100 -16.53 -2.42 -11.04
CA PHE A 100 -16.75 -1.87 -9.70
C PHE A 100 -15.41 -1.74 -8.99
N PHE A 101 -15.20 -0.65 -8.28
CA PHE A 101 -13.93 -0.37 -7.59
C PHE A 101 -14.15 -0.12 -6.11
N ILE A 102 -13.33 -0.76 -5.27
CA ILE A 102 -13.15 -0.41 -3.86
C ILE A 102 -11.66 -0.13 -3.61
N GLY A 103 -11.33 1.08 -3.16
CA GLY A 103 -10.03 1.44 -2.65
C GLY A 103 -10.03 1.40 -1.12
N PHE A 104 -8.98 0.82 -0.53
CA PHE A 104 -8.85 0.60 0.90
C PHE A 104 -7.47 1.07 1.38
N GLY A 105 -7.40 2.19 2.10
CA GLY A 105 -6.18 2.75 2.71
C GLY A 105 -6.18 2.49 4.21
N SER A 106 -5.38 1.55 4.68
CA SER A 106 -5.54 0.94 5.99
C SER A 106 -4.90 1.67 7.16
N ASP A 107 -4.04 2.67 6.91
CA ASP A 107 -3.25 3.30 7.97
C ASP A 107 -3.37 4.82 7.96
N SER A 108 -3.61 5.38 9.16
CA SER A 108 -3.82 6.81 9.37
C SER A 108 -2.55 7.58 9.74
N ALA A 109 -1.47 6.89 10.10
CA ALA A 109 -0.22 7.53 10.50
C ALA A 109 0.49 8.21 9.32
N GLU A 110 0.24 7.76 8.11
CA GLU A 110 0.86 8.27 6.90
C GLU A 110 -0.18 8.66 5.83
N ASP A 111 -0.10 9.88 5.31
CA ASP A 111 -0.96 10.36 4.22
C ASP A 111 -0.77 9.58 2.90
N VAL A 112 0.29 8.80 2.77
CA VAL A 112 0.62 8.08 1.54
C VAL A 112 -0.49 7.12 1.14
N PHE A 113 -1.04 6.35 2.06
CA PHE A 113 -2.07 5.36 1.79
C PHE A 113 -3.40 5.99 1.35
N MET A 114 -3.78 7.11 1.96
CA MET A 114 -4.91 7.93 1.49
C MET A 114 -4.68 8.41 0.06
N LYS A 115 -3.50 8.99 -0.22
CA LYS A 115 -3.15 9.53 -1.55
C LYS A 115 -3.10 8.43 -2.61
N GLU A 116 -2.58 7.25 -2.29
CA GLU A 116 -2.57 6.10 -3.20
C GLU A 116 -3.99 5.68 -3.59
N VAL A 117 -4.88 5.51 -2.60
CA VAL A 117 -6.29 5.19 -2.86
C VAL A 117 -6.94 6.24 -3.75
N GLU A 118 -6.70 7.52 -3.48
CA GLU A 118 -7.27 8.61 -4.29
C GLU A 118 -6.75 8.62 -5.73
N HIS A 119 -5.45 8.40 -5.92
CA HIS A 119 -4.85 8.33 -7.25
C HIS A 119 -5.36 7.13 -8.05
N VAL A 120 -5.41 5.94 -7.45
CA VAL A 120 -5.91 4.73 -8.11
C VAL A 120 -7.40 4.89 -8.42
N HIS A 121 -8.21 5.38 -7.47
CA HIS A 121 -9.63 5.66 -7.69
C HIS A 121 -9.85 6.61 -8.87
N HIS A 122 -9.08 7.71 -8.94
CA HIS A 122 -9.16 8.65 -10.06
C HIS A 122 -8.78 7.98 -11.39
N ALA A 123 -7.69 7.21 -11.41
CA ALA A 123 -7.21 6.54 -12.61
C ALA A 123 -8.21 5.48 -13.13
N VAL A 124 -8.78 4.68 -12.22
CA VAL A 124 -9.76 3.64 -12.55
C VAL A 124 -11.05 4.28 -13.07
N ASN A 125 -11.54 5.34 -12.44
CA ASN A 125 -12.71 6.08 -12.91
C ASN A 125 -12.50 6.66 -14.31
N ALA A 126 -11.34 7.29 -14.55
CA ALA A 126 -11.06 7.98 -15.81
C ALA A 126 -10.76 7.03 -16.97
N ARG A 127 -10.13 5.87 -16.71
CA ARG A 127 -9.62 4.97 -17.75
C ARG A 127 -10.41 3.69 -17.92
N LEU A 128 -11.07 3.20 -16.87
CA LEU A 128 -11.77 1.92 -16.85
C LEU A 128 -13.29 2.06 -16.65
N GLY A 129 -13.80 3.29 -16.60
CA GLY A 129 -15.23 3.56 -16.62
C GLY A 129 -16.00 3.23 -15.33
N SER A 130 -15.33 3.14 -14.18
CA SER A 130 -15.97 2.83 -12.90
C SER A 130 -16.71 4.00 -12.25
N THR A 131 -16.83 5.14 -12.91
CA THR A 131 -17.52 6.33 -12.38
C THR A 131 -18.97 6.01 -11.98
N GLY A 132 -19.27 6.27 -10.69
CA GLY A 132 -20.57 5.92 -10.08
C GLY A 132 -20.69 4.45 -9.67
N ARG A 133 -19.62 3.64 -9.84
CA ARG A 133 -19.50 2.25 -9.37
C ARG A 133 -18.24 2.07 -8.52
N SER A 134 -17.76 3.14 -7.92
CA SER A 134 -16.52 3.16 -7.13
C SER A 134 -16.73 3.78 -5.77
N MET A 135 -16.02 3.28 -4.76
CA MET A 135 -15.98 3.82 -3.42
C MET A 135 -14.60 3.74 -2.80
N LYS A 136 -14.42 4.49 -1.73
CA LYS A 136 -13.19 4.52 -0.94
C LYS A 136 -13.49 4.19 0.51
N LEU A 137 -12.58 3.45 1.14
CA LEU A 137 -12.50 3.22 2.57
C LEU A 137 -11.11 3.71 2.99
N ILE A 138 -11.01 4.69 3.87
CA ILE A 138 -9.73 5.35 4.18
C ILE A 138 -9.61 5.62 5.67
N ASN A 139 -8.49 5.24 6.24
CA ASN A 139 -8.06 5.64 7.57
C ASN A 139 -7.15 6.86 7.45
N ASN A 140 -7.68 8.04 7.75
CA ASN A 140 -6.93 9.28 7.81
C ASN A 140 -7.73 10.35 8.56
N LEU A 141 -7.08 11.15 9.41
CA LEU A 141 -7.72 12.21 10.18
C LEU A 141 -8.39 13.26 9.28
N LYS A 142 -7.85 13.50 8.08
CA LYS A 142 -8.39 14.48 7.13
C LYS A 142 -9.71 14.03 6.47
N THR A 143 -10.03 12.75 6.56
CA THR A 143 -11.18 12.15 5.87
C THR A 143 -12.17 11.47 6.82
N ILE A 144 -11.89 11.43 8.11
CA ILE A 144 -12.62 10.66 9.13
C ILE A 144 -14.12 10.99 9.18
N ASP A 145 -14.48 12.24 8.89
CA ASP A 145 -15.86 12.73 8.92
C ASP A 145 -16.58 12.66 7.56
N ALA A 146 -15.88 12.26 6.49
CA ALA A 146 -16.40 12.33 5.12
C ALA A 146 -16.32 11.01 4.36
N ILE A 147 -15.36 10.15 4.70
CA ILE A 147 -15.12 8.87 4.03
C ILE A 147 -15.22 7.75 5.06
N PRO A 148 -15.93 6.65 4.77
CA PRO A 148 -15.98 5.52 5.69
C PRO A 148 -14.59 4.96 5.97
N LEU A 149 -14.35 4.55 7.22
CA LEU A 149 -13.08 3.97 7.64
C LEU A 149 -12.74 2.69 6.88
N ALA A 150 -11.45 2.51 6.61
CA ALA A 150 -10.89 1.26 6.15
C ALA A 150 -10.81 0.27 7.32
N SER A 151 -11.93 -0.36 7.64
CA SER A 151 -12.02 -1.43 8.63
C SER A 151 -12.43 -2.74 7.96
N SER A 152 -12.02 -3.86 8.54
CA SER A 152 -12.42 -5.20 8.09
C SER A 152 -13.95 -5.31 7.99
N HIS A 153 -14.68 -4.74 8.95
CA HIS A 153 -16.14 -4.69 8.97
C HIS A 153 -16.74 -3.92 7.78
N ASN A 154 -16.24 -2.71 7.51
CA ASN A 154 -16.73 -1.88 6.42
C ASN A 154 -16.43 -2.52 5.05
N LEU A 155 -15.25 -3.14 4.90
CA LEU A 155 -14.91 -3.88 3.69
C LEU A 155 -15.89 -5.03 3.45
N LYS A 156 -16.17 -5.85 4.48
CA LYS A 156 -17.14 -6.96 4.41
C LYS A 156 -18.52 -6.49 3.95
N ILE A 157 -19.03 -5.43 4.59
CA ILE A 157 -20.35 -4.86 4.22
C ILE A 157 -20.33 -4.33 2.78
N SER A 158 -19.25 -3.64 2.38
CA SER A 158 -19.13 -3.08 1.04
C SER A 158 -19.14 -4.17 -0.03
N LEU A 159 -18.36 -5.22 0.14
CA LEU A 159 -18.31 -6.34 -0.79
C LEU A 159 -19.66 -7.07 -0.85
N HIS A 160 -20.31 -7.32 0.29
CA HIS A 160 -21.65 -7.92 0.31
C HIS A 160 -22.71 -7.05 -0.38
N HIS A 161 -22.60 -5.72 -0.25
CA HIS A 161 -23.49 -4.80 -0.98
C HIS A 161 -23.24 -4.84 -2.48
N LEU A 162 -21.96 -4.87 -2.91
CA LEU A 162 -21.58 -5.03 -4.31
C LEU A 162 -22.15 -6.33 -4.92
N GLY A 163 -22.02 -7.45 -4.21
CA GLY A 163 -22.53 -8.73 -4.67
C GLY A 163 -24.02 -8.73 -5.03
N LYS A 164 -24.81 -7.77 -4.48
CA LYS A 164 -26.22 -7.57 -4.81
C LYS A 164 -26.45 -6.64 -6.01
N LYS A 165 -25.42 -5.93 -6.46
CA LYS A 165 -25.52 -4.93 -7.54
C LYS A 165 -24.83 -5.37 -8.82
N ILE A 166 -23.94 -6.34 -8.75
CA ILE A 166 -23.20 -6.88 -9.88
C ILE A 166 -23.96 -8.04 -10.54
N ASN A 167 -23.70 -8.24 -11.82
CA ASN A 167 -23.93 -9.52 -12.48
C ASN A 167 -22.65 -10.38 -12.33
N PRO A 168 -22.66 -11.47 -11.55
CA PRO A 168 -21.46 -12.26 -11.27
C PRO A 168 -20.86 -12.95 -12.50
N ASP A 169 -21.60 -13.07 -13.59
CA ASP A 169 -21.15 -13.72 -14.83
C ASP A 169 -20.45 -12.75 -15.79
N GLU A 170 -20.63 -11.44 -15.64
CA GLU A 170 -20.07 -10.45 -16.58
C GLU A 170 -19.32 -9.29 -15.92
N ASP A 171 -19.64 -8.93 -14.65
CA ASP A 171 -19.05 -7.77 -13.99
C ASP A 171 -17.77 -8.10 -13.24
N ILE A 172 -16.87 -7.12 -13.14
CA ILE A 172 -15.57 -7.25 -12.51
C ILE A 172 -15.51 -6.36 -11.27
N VAL A 173 -15.02 -6.90 -10.15
CA VAL A 173 -14.69 -6.13 -8.95
C VAL A 173 -13.19 -5.93 -8.87
N PHE A 174 -12.76 -4.67 -8.86
CA PHE A 174 -11.39 -4.26 -8.63
C PHE A 174 -11.23 -3.81 -7.17
N LEU A 175 -10.54 -4.60 -6.38
CA LEU A 175 -10.19 -4.32 -4.99
C LEU A 175 -8.73 -3.87 -4.91
N TYR A 176 -8.51 -2.64 -4.45
CA TYR A 176 -7.17 -2.08 -4.19
C TYR A 176 -6.97 -1.92 -2.70
N LEU A 177 -6.02 -2.63 -2.13
CA LEU A 177 -5.66 -2.60 -0.71
C LEU A 177 -4.26 -2.01 -0.56
N THR A 178 -4.09 -1.01 0.30
CA THR A 178 -2.78 -0.42 0.60
C THR A 178 -2.62 -0.14 2.08
N GLY A 179 -1.41 -0.36 2.59
CA GLY A 179 -1.06 -0.19 4.00
C GLY A 179 0.20 -0.93 4.40
N HIS A 180 0.44 -1.03 5.69
CA HIS A 180 1.52 -1.86 6.22
C HIS A 180 1.12 -3.34 6.24
N GLY A 181 2.10 -4.22 6.01
CA GLY A 181 1.93 -5.67 6.07
C GLY A 181 2.89 -6.31 7.05
N SER A 182 2.44 -7.34 7.76
CA SER A 182 3.21 -8.14 8.70
C SER A 182 3.76 -9.43 8.09
N ALA A 183 4.75 -10.05 8.73
CA ALA A 183 5.43 -11.24 8.22
C ALA A 183 4.52 -12.48 8.13
N ASP A 184 3.39 -12.50 8.82
CA ASP A 184 2.33 -13.52 8.73
C ASP A 184 1.29 -13.21 7.64
N HIS A 185 1.63 -12.29 6.73
CA HIS A 185 0.81 -11.89 5.59
C HIS A 185 -0.49 -11.18 5.94
N THR A 186 -0.53 -10.50 7.07
CA THR A 186 -1.69 -9.72 7.50
C THR A 186 -1.53 -8.26 7.08
N LEU A 187 -2.57 -7.65 6.51
CA LEU A 187 -2.63 -6.21 6.29
C LEU A 187 -3.04 -5.52 7.59
N LEU A 188 -2.15 -4.69 8.13
CA LEU A 188 -2.39 -3.97 9.38
C LEU A 188 -3.41 -2.87 9.16
N ILE A 189 -4.35 -2.73 10.10
CA ILE A 189 -5.37 -1.68 10.05
C ILE A 189 -5.22 -0.77 11.26
N GLN A 190 -4.84 0.48 11.02
CA GLN A 190 -4.59 1.46 12.07
C GLN A 190 -5.37 2.75 11.86
N MET A 191 -6.07 3.18 12.90
CA MET A 191 -6.74 4.48 12.98
C MET A 191 -6.77 4.92 14.45
N GLN A 192 -5.63 5.37 14.95
CA GLN A 192 -5.54 5.84 16.33
C GLN A 192 -6.56 6.96 16.61
N PRO A 193 -7.22 7.01 17.77
CA PRO A 193 -7.10 6.06 18.90
C PRO A 193 -8.08 4.86 18.82
N LEU A 194 -8.71 4.61 17.65
CA LEU A 194 -9.68 3.52 17.47
C LEU A 194 -8.97 2.15 17.44
N SER A 195 -9.57 1.15 18.06
CA SER A 195 -9.10 -0.24 17.96
C SER A 195 -9.83 -0.95 16.83
N LEU A 196 -9.11 -1.27 15.75
CA LEU A 196 -9.63 -1.96 14.57
C LEU A 196 -8.92 -3.32 14.41
N ASN A 197 -9.61 -4.28 13.79
CA ASN A 197 -9.04 -5.59 13.50
C ASN A 197 -8.29 -5.57 12.18
N ASP A 198 -7.10 -6.15 12.16
CA ASP A 198 -6.30 -6.37 10.96
C ASP A 198 -7.02 -7.30 9.96
N LEU A 199 -6.56 -7.30 8.72
CA LEU A 199 -7.18 -8.02 7.60
C LEU A 199 -6.27 -9.15 7.11
N THR A 200 -6.71 -10.38 7.25
CA THR A 200 -5.99 -11.55 6.77
C THR A 200 -6.37 -11.91 5.33
N PRO A 201 -5.53 -12.68 4.59
CA PRO A 201 -5.92 -13.23 3.30
C PRO A 201 -7.20 -14.05 3.34
N GLN A 202 -7.44 -14.78 4.42
CA GLN A 202 -8.63 -15.60 4.64
C GLN A 202 -9.89 -14.76 4.77
N ASP A 203 -9.79 -13.61 5.46
CA ASP A 203 -10.91 -12.68 5.58
C ASP A 203 -11.31 -12.11 4.21
N VAL A 204 -10.33 -11.64 3.42
CA VAL A 204 -10.58 -11.11 2.07
C VAL A 204 -11.22 -12.16 1.18
N LYS A 205 -10.71 -13.41 1.23
CA LYS A 205 -11.29 -14.52 0.49
C LYS A 205 -12.73 -14.77 0.90
N ALA A 206 -12.99 -14.90 2.20
CA ALA A 206 -14.32 -15.15 2.73
C ALA A 206 -15.30 -14.05 2.32
N TYR A 207 -14.93 -12.77 2.42
CA TYR A 207 -15.80 -11.65 2.06
C TYR A 207 -16.15 -11.61 0.58
N LEU A 208 -15.20 -11.93 -0.30
CA LEU A 208 -15.42 -12.01 -1.74
C LEU A 208 -16.28 -13.20 -2.12
N ASP A 209 -16.06 -14.35 -1.50
CA ASP A 209 -16.81 -15.59 -1.77
C ASP A 209 -18.26 -15.49 -1.25
N ASP A 210 -18.44 -14.99 -0.01
CA ASP A 210 -19.75 -14.76 0.59
C ASP A 210 -20.60 -13.74 -0.19
N ALA A 211 -19.93 -12.78 -0.83
CA ALA A 211 -20.57 -11.78 -1.70
C ALA A 211 -20.93 -12.33 -3.09
N GLY A 212 -20.48 -13.54 -3.45
CA GLY A 212 -20.71 -14.12 -4.78
C GLY A 212 -19.94 -13.43 -5.90
N ILE A 213 -18.87 -12.66 -5.56
CA ILE A 213 -18.04 -11.94 -6.52
C ILE A 213 -17.15 -12.96 -7.24
N ARG A 214 -17.35 -13.15 -8.53
CA ARG A 214 -16.65 -14.15 -9.33
C ARG A 214 -15.40 -13.58 -9.98
N TRP A 215 -15.53 -12.53 -10.79
CA TRP A 215 -14.43 -11.90 -11.52
C TRP A 215 -13.76 -10.83 -10.65
N ARG A 216 -12.46 -11.00 -10.38
CA ARG A 216 -11.73 -10.21 -9.37
C ARG A 216 -10.42 -9.69 -9.93
N ILE A 217 -10.17 -8.40 -9.78
CA ILE A 217 -8.84 -7.81 -9.85
C ILE A 217 -8.49 -7.38 -8.44
N ILE A 218 -7.43 -7.94 -7.87
CA ILE A 218 -7.03 -7.66 -6.48
C ILE A 218 -5.59 -7.16 -6.51
N VAL A 219 -5.38 -5.94 -6.05
CA VAL A 219 -4.05 -5.34 -5.92
C VAL A 219 -3.78 -5.07 -4.45
N ILE A 220 -2.65 -5.57 -3.93
CA ILE A 220 -2.28 -5.40 -2.53
C ILE A 220 -0.90 -4.75 -2.46
N SER A 221 -0.87 -3.46 -2.17
CA SER A 221 0.34 -2.64 -1.98
C SER A 221 0.74 -2.64 -0.51
N ALA A 222 1.40 -3.71 -0.06
CA ALA A 222 1.85 -3.88 1.31
C ALA A 222 3.08 -4.79 1.38
N CYS A 223 3.88 -4.67 2.45
CA CYS A 223 4.94 -5.62 2.73
C CYS A 223 4.35 -7.03 2.91
N TYR A 224 5.08 -8.06 2.51
CA TYR A 224 4.68 -9.47 2.63
C TYR A 224 3.36 -9.86 1.94
N SER A 225 2.82 -8.99 1.07
CA SER A 225 1.55 -9.21 0.37
C SER A 225 1.54 -10.43 -0.55
N GLY A 226 2.70 -10.96 -0.94
CA GLY A 226 2.82 -12.21 -1.71
C GLY A 226 2.09 -13.41 -1.09
N GLY A 227 1.92 -13.44 0.23
CA GLY A 227 1.15 -14.48 0.93
C GLY A 227 -0.35 -14.47 0.65
N PHE A 228 -0.88 -13.38 0.11
CA PHE A 228 -2.28 -13.32 -0.33
C PHE A 228 -2.55 -14.15 -1.59
N ILE A 229 -1.54 -14.36 -2.45
CA ILE A 229 -1.71 -15.02 -3.75
C ILE A 229 -2.28 -16.42 -3.57
N GLU A 230 -1.65 -17.26 -2.73
CA GLU A 230 -2.06 -18.64 -2.54
C GLU A 230 -3.51 -18.77 -2.06
N THR A 231 -3.93 -17.87 -1.17
CA THR A 231 -5.28 -17.89 -0.60
C THR A 231 -6.34 -17.36 -1.56
N LEU A 232 -6.03 -16.32 -2.35
CA LEU A 232 -7.01 -15.60 -3.17
C LEU A 232 -7.11 -16.09 -4.62
N GLN A 233 -6.11 -16.86 -5.10
CA GLN A 233 -6.06 -17.30 -6.49
C GLN A 233 -7.24 -18.23 -6.84
N ASN A 234 -7.85 -17.98 -7.98
CA ASN A 234 -8.83 -18.85 -8.63
C ASN A 234 -8.83 -18.59 -10.16
N GLU A 235 -9.64 -19.31 -10.91
CA GLU A 235 -9.73 -19.22 -12.38
C GLU A 235 -10.21 -17.85 -12.89
N HIS A 236 -10.76 -17.00 -12.02
CA HIS A 236 -11.40 -15.72 -12.36
C HIS A 236 -10.75 -14.55 -11.62
N SER A 237 -9.55 -14.73 -11.02
CA SER A 237 -8.85 -13.68 -10.30
C SER A 237 -7.52 -13.30 -10.94
N LEU A 238 -7.29 -11.98 -11.05
CA LEU A 238 -5.98 -11.38 -11.30
C LEU A 238 -5.49 -10.77 -9.99
N ILE A 239 -4.34 -11.22 -9.52
CA ILE A 239 -3.77 -10.77 -8.25
C ILE A 239 -2.41 -10.14 -8.51
N LEU A 240 -2.19 -8.94 -7.96
CA LEU A 240 -0.94 -8.18 -7.99
C LEU A 240 -0.55 -7.86 -6.55
N THR A 241 0.71 -8.14 -6.20
CA THR A 241 1.26 -7.92 -4.84
C THR A 241 2.66 -7.31 -4.91
#